data_0478d6c8b13e4c0bce1972e6921b2977
#
_entry.id   0478d6c8b13e4c0bce1972e6921b2977
#
_cell.length_a   1.000
_cell.length_b   1.000
_cell.length_c   1.000
_cell.angle_alpha   90.00
_cell.angle_beta   90.00
_cell.angle_gamma   90.00
#
_symmetry.space_group_name_H-M   'P 1'
#
loop_
_entity.id
_entity.type
_entity.pdbx_description
1 polymer ?
#
loop_
_entity_poly.entity_id
_entity_poly.type
_entity_poly.pdbx_seq_one_letter_code
_entity_poly.pdbx_strand_id
1 'polypeptide(L)'
;MKKLLLLIAFLAFANVNAQILDPAKWSTKLEKKSETNYILTFNVIIENDWHLYSQFTPDGGPLPLEITFKNQKGNFNLVGKAKESKTRTAFNDIFEVNETFFEKKGQIQQEITITNPKLTEIKVDFNYQVCKEVCINVEKNFTFSISAVTKTTSVVATDDLITIDSAKVDTVVSQTGITKTEVDIPEKAGTLDSKPATKRGLWSIFF
;
A
#
# COMPACT_ATOMS: atom_id res chain seq x y z
N MET A 1 -21.62 51.11 -27.79
CA MET A 1 -22.11 49.76 -27.90
C MET A 1 -21.04 48.77 -28.38
N LYS A 2 -20.27 49.00 -29.45
CA LYS A 2 -19.17 48.07 -29.89
C LYS A 2 -18.10 47.78 -28.85
N LYS A 3 -17.68 48.80 -28.05
CA LYS A 3 -16.67 48.65 -26.99
C LYS A 3 -17.19 47.80 -25.81
N LEU A 4 -18.50 47.89 -25.50
CA LEU A 4 -19.13 47.07 -24.46
C LEU A 4 -19.23 45.60 -24.87
N LEU A 5 -19.55 45.32 -26.15
CA LEU A 5 -19.55 43.97 -26.69
C LEU A 5 -18.18 43.31 -26.67
N LEU A 6 -17.10 44.05 -26.94
CA LEU A 6 -15.74 43.57 -26.87
C LEU A 6 -15.34 43.26 -25.41
N LEU A 7 -15.78 44.04 -24.43
CA LEU A 7 -15.53 43.78 -23.01
C LEU A 7 -16.24 42.51 -22.54
N ILE A 8 -17.50 42.31 -22.95
CA ILE A 8 -18.27 41.09 -22.64
C ILE A 8 -17.65 39.85 -23.30
N ALA A 9 -17.19 39.96 -24.54
CA ALA A 9 -16.50 38.89 -25.23
C ALA A 9 -15.18 38.52 -24.54
N PHE A 10 -14.40 39.50 -24.06
CA PHE A 10 -13.16 39.27 -23.31
C PHE A 10 -13.40 38.57 -21.96
N LEU A 11 -14.47 38.94 -21.24
CA LEU A 11 -14.88 38.29 -19.99
C LEU A 11 -15.37 36.83 -20.21
N ALA A 12 -15.94 36.51 -21.36
CA ALA A 12 -16.40 35.15 -21.69
C ALA A 12 -15.24 34.16 -21.91
N PHE A 13 -14.06 34.63 -22.30
CA PHE A 13 -12.85 33.81 -22.44
C PHE A 13 -12.09 33.55 -21.12
N ALA A 14 -12.49 34.16 -20.02
CA ALA A 14 -11.83 34.03 -18.73
C ALA A 14 -12.24 32.80 -17.91
N ASN A 15 -12.97 31.83 -18.50
CA ASN A 15 -13.21 30.53 -17.87
C ASN A 15 -11.93 29.67 -17.92
N VAL A 16 -10.92 30.04 -17.15
CA VAL A 16 -9.74 29.21 -16.92
C VAL A 16 -10.16 28.11 -15.95
N ASN A 17 -10.37 26.91 -16.47
CA ASN A 17 -10.50 25.75 -15.62
C ASN A 17 -9.14 25.52 -14.95
N ALA A 18 -8.97 25.98 -13.71
CA ALA A 18 -7.85 25.61 -12.89
C ALA A 18 -7.96 24.09 -12.61
N GLN A 19 -7.27 23.28 -13.39
CA GLN A 19 -7.19 21.85 -13.15
C GLN A 19 -6.40 21.64 -11.85
N ILE A 20 -7.07 21.11 -10.83
CA ILE A 20 -6.40 20.66 -9.62
C ILE A 20 -5.53 19.47 -10.02
N LEU A 21 -4.23 19.65 -9.96
CA LEU A 21 -3.27 18.61 -10.25
C LEU A 21 -3.30 17.57 -9.12
N ASP A 22 -3.76 16.36 -9.42
CA ASP A 22 -3.86 15.23 -8.48
C ASP A 22 -3.23 13.99 -9.11
N PRO A 23 -1.88 13.89 -9.12
CA PRO A 23 -1.16 12.82 -9.81
C PRO A 23 -1.18 11.48 -9.07
N ALA A 24 -1.76 11.41 -7.86
CA ALA A 24 -1.83 10.21 -7.04
C ALA A 24 -3.28 9.80 -6.79
N LYS A 25 -3.77 8.78 -7.51
CA LYS A 25 -5.14 8.27 -7.40
C LYS A 25 -5.21 7.13 -6.41
N TRP A 26 -5.96 7.33 -5.32
CA TRP A 26 -6.08 6.36 -4.24
C TRP A 26 -7.35 5.52 -4.33
N SER A 27 -7.23 4.27 -3.90
CA SER A 27 -8.34 3.38 -3.60
C SER A 27 -8.08 2.63 -2.30
N THR A 28 -9.13 2.26 -1.59
CA THR A 28 -9.02 1.64 -0.27
C THR A 28 -9.76 0.30 -0.21
N LYS A 29 -9.28 -0.60 0.65
CA LYS A 29 -9.92 -1.88 0.95
C LYS A 29 -9.83 -2.13 2.45
N LEU A 30 -10.92 -2.58 3.06
CA LEU A 30 -10.96 -3.10 4.42
C LEU A 30 -11.11 -4.62 4.36
N GLU A 31 -10.23 -5.34 5.06
CA GLU A 31 -10.27 -6.80 5.13
C GLU A 31 -10.38 -7.25 6.59
N LYS A 32 -11.40 -8.06 6.90
CA LYS A 32 -11.58 -8.67 8.22
C LYS A 32 -10.72 -9.93 8.30
N LYS A 33 -9.81 -9.99 9.26
CA LYS A 33 -8.95 -11.17 9.52
C LYS A 33 -9.53 -12.07 10.62
N SER A 34 -10.13 -11.45 11.65
CA SER A 34 -10.79 -12.13 12.75
C SER A 34 -11.94 -11.28 13.28
N GLU A 35 -12.55 -11.66 14.39
CA GLU A 35 -13.65 -10.88 14.99
C GLU A 35 -13.26 -9.43 15.32
N THR A 36 -12.00 -9.21 15.70
CA THR A 36 -11.50 -7.89 16.10
C THR A 36 -10.39 -7.35 15.21
N ASN A 37 -9.72 -8.20 14.42
CA ASN A 37 -8.56 -7.79 13.63
C ASN A 37 -8.95 -7.49 12.18
N TYR A 38 -8.48 -6.35 11.68
CA TYR A 38 -8.72 -5.87 10.33
C TYR A 38 -7.42 -5.39 9.69
N ILE A 39 -7.36 -5.45 8.37
CA ILE A 39 -6.31 -4.80 7.56
C ILE A 39 -6.94 -3.69 6.74
N LEU A 40 -6.42 -2.48 6.94
CA LEU A 40 -6.69 -1.35 6.08
C LEU A 40 -5.65 -1.32 4.97
N THR A 41 -6.09 -1.36 3.73
CA THR A 41 -5.22 -1.32 2.56
C THR A 41 -5.51 -0.04 1.78
N PHE A 42 -4.46 0.70 1.48
CA PHE A 42 -4.47 1.90 0.65
C PHE A 42 -3.65 1.59 -0.61
N ASN A 43 -4.27 1.62 -1.77
CA ASN A 43 -3.59 1.45 -3.04
C ASN A 43 -3.53 2.80 -3.75
N VAL A 44 -2.40 3.11 -4.34
CA VAL A 44 -2.19 4.32 -5.12
C VAL A 44 -1.71 3.98 -6.52
N ILE A 45 -2.27 4.68 -7.50
CA ILE A 45 -1.76 4.75 -8.88
C ILE A 45 -1.20 6.16 -9.06
N ILE A 46 0.03 6.23 -9.50
CA ILE A 46 0.80 7.47 -9.62
C ILE A 46 1.03 7.71 -11.11
N GLU A 47 0.78 8.93 -11.57
CA GLU A 47 1.04 9.34 -12.94
C GLU A 47 2.52 9.20 -13.30
N ASN A 48 2.80 9.00 -14.58
CA ASN A 48 4.17 8.80 -15.06
C ASN A 48 5.07 9.98 -14.67
N ASP A 49 6.29 9.62 -14.25
CA ASP A 49 7.35 10.53 -13.83
C ASP A 49 7.07 11.28 -12.51
N TRP A 50 5.94 10.99 -11.83
CA TRP A 50 5.68 11.47 -10.49
C TRP A 50 6.18 10.47 -9.44
N HIS A 51 6.71 11.01 -8.34
CA HIS A 51 7.17 10.25 -7.18
C HIS A 51 6.31 10.61 -5.97
N LEU A 52 5.78 9.61 -5.29
CA LEU A 52 5.12 9.76 -3.99
C LEU A 52 6.06 9.26 -2.91
N TYR A 53 6.45 10.13 -1.98
CA TYR A 53 7.45 9.77 -0.98
C TYR A 53 6.90 8.82 0.08
N SER A 54 7.75 7.88 0.48
CA SER A 54 7.49 6.87 1.50
C SER A 54 7.44 7.51 2.89
N GLN A 55 6.73 6.87 3.84
CA GLN A 55 6.83 7.21 5.26
C GLN A 55 8.25 7.00 5.84
N PHE A 56 9.12 6.32 5.10
CA PHE A 56 10.50 6.01 5.48
C PHE A 56 11.54 6.84 4.72
N THR A 57 11.11 7.82 3.94
CA THR A 57 12.05 8.78 3.35
C THR A 57 12.75 9.58 4.48
N PRO A 58 14.08 9.73 4.43
CA PRO A 58 14.82 10.49 5.45
C PRO A 58 14.46 11.97 5.46
N ASP A 59 14.69 12.61 6.61
CA ASP A 59 14.62 14.06 6.75
C ASP A 59 15.70 14.75 5.91
N GLY A 60 15.44 16.00 5.56
CA GLY A 60 16.38 16.85 4.82
C GLY A 60 16.09 16.95 3.31
N GLY A 61 15.13 16.20 2.82
CA GLY A 61 14.62 16.23 1.44
C GLY A 61 13.11 16.47 1.39
N PRO A 62 12.43 15.85 0.43
CA PRO A 62 10.97 15.87 0.33
C PRO A 62 10.29 15.32 1.56
N LEU A 63 9.08 15.82 1.85
CA LEU A 63 8.34 15.44 3.04
C LEU A 63 7.88 13.98 2.97
N PRO A 64 8.14 13.18 4.01
CA PRO A 64 7.65 11.81 4.10
C PRO A 64 6.13 11.75 4.17
N LEU A 65 5.56 10.61 3.79
CA LEU A 65 4.15 10.34 4.02
C LEU A 65 3.87 10.21 5.52
N GLU A 66 2.94 11.03 6.01
CA GLU A 66 2.42 10.95 7.36
C GLU A 66 1.03 10.31 7.37
N ILE A 67 0.82 9.36 8.28
CA ILE A 67 -0.44 8.62 8.44
C ILE A 67 -1.01 8.92 9.83
N THR A 68 -2.16 9.59 9.87
CA THR A 68 -2.85 9.96 11.10
C THR A 68 -4.20 9.26 11.24
N PHE A 69 -4.39 8.51 12.32
CA PHE A 69 -5.65 7.85 12.66
C PHE A 69 -6.48 8.77 13.59
N LYS A 70 -7.51 9.44 13.05
CA LYS A 70 -8.24 10.52 13.76
C LYS A 70 -9.07 10.02 14.94
N ASN A 71 -9.68 8.85 14.83
CA ASN A 71 -10.58 8.33 15.86
C ASN A 71 -10.04 7.08 16.55
N GLN A 72 -8.71 6.95 16.66
CA GLN A 72 -8.06 5.77 17.23
C GLN A 72 -8.32 5.59 18.72
N LYS A 73 -8.18 6.65 19.51
CA LYS A 73 -8.20 6.58 20.98
C LYS A 73 -9.49 5.95 21.51
N GLY A 74 -9.36 4.83 22.22
CA GLY A 74 -10.48 4.09 22.79
C GLY A 74 -11.30 3.25 21.81
N ASN A 75 -10.95 3.26 20.51
CA ASN A 75 -11.70 2.54 19.48
C ASN A 75 -10.93 1.37 18.90
N PHE A 76 -9.63 1.50 18.67
CA PHE A 76 -8.79 0.45 18.12
C PHE A 76 -7.31 0.70 18.41
N ASN A 77 -6.52 -0.35 18.35
CA ASN A 77 -5.06 -0.30 18.46
C ASN A 77 -4.43 -0.62 17.10
N LEU A 78 -3.34 0.08 16.79
CA LEU A 78 -2.49 -0.26 15.63
C LEU A 78 -1.62 -1.48 15.99
N VAL A 79 -1.51 -2.42 15.06
CA VAL A 79 -0.63 -3.60 15.19
C VAL A 79 0.63 -3.33 14.37
N GLY A 80 1.68 -2.89 15.05
CA GLY A 80 2.93 -2.49 14.42
C GLY A 80 2.81 -1.19 13.60
N LYS A 81 3.82 -0.92 12.78
CA LYS A 81 3.83 0.19 11.82
C LYS A 81 3.15 -0.21 10.51
N ALA A 82 2.62 0.76 9.80
CA ALA A 82 2.11 0.56 8.45
C ALA A 82 3.21 0.00 7.54
N LYS A 83 2.86 -1.04 6.78
CA LYS A 83 3.76 -1.72 5.85
C LYS A 83 3.55 -1.17 4.45
N GLU A 84 4.64 -0.92 3.76
CA GLU A 84 4.64 -0.46 2.37
C GLU A 84 5.00 -1.58 1.40
N SER A 85 4.43 -1.54 0.20
CA SER A 85 4.90 -2.33 -0.92
C SER A 85 6.29 -1.88 -1.34
N LYS A 86 6.89 -2.55 -2.34
CA LYS A 86 8.21 -2.20 -2.85
C LYS A 86 8.29 -0.72 -3.24
N THR A 87 9.23 -0.02 -2.66
CA THR A 87 9.65 1.35 -2.97
C THR A 87 10.97 1.35 -3.76
N ARG A 88 11.33 2.47 -4.31
CA ARG A 88 12.63 2.75 -4.88
C ARG A 88 13.37 3.73 -3.98
N THR A 89 14.69 3.55 -3.86
CA THR A 89 15.58 4.52 -3.21
C THR A 89 16.53 5.07 -4.26
N ALA A 90 16.68 6.39 -4.33
CA ALA A 90 17.61 7.07 -5.20
C ALA A 90 18.26 8.24 -4.46
N PHE A 91 19.52 8.52 -4.77
CA PHE A 91 20.20 9.72 -4.25
C PHE A 91 19.70 10.96 -5.01
N ASN A 92 19.39 11.99 -4.25
CA ASN A 92 19.00 13.29 -4.78
C ASN A 92 20.15 14.27 -4.57
N ASP A 93 20.75 14.74 -5.67
CA ASP A 93 21.91 15.64 -5.63
C ASP A 93 21.58 17.05 -5.11
N ILE A 94 20.30 17.45 -5.15
CA ILE A 94 19.86 18.78 -4.71
C ILE A 94 19.76 18.83 -3.19
N PHE A 95 19.18 17.77 -2.59
CA PHE A 95 19.00 17.66 -1.14
C PHE A 95 20.12 16.89 -0.44
N GLU A 96 21.00 16.24 -1.22
CA GLU A 96 22.11 15.41 -0.72
C GLU A 96 21.65 14.26 0.18
N VAL A 97 20.47 13.71 -0.07
CA VAL A 97 19.87 12.59 0.69
C VAL A 97 19.43 11.44 -0.21
N ASN A 98 19.34 10.25 0.35
CA ASN A 98 18.72 9.11 -0.32
C ASN A 98 17.20 9.18 -0.11
N GLU A 99 16.47 9.55 -1.13
CA GLU A 99 15.01 9.57 -1.11
C GLU A 99 14.43 8.18 -1.31
N THR A 100 13.35 7.87 -0.59
CA THR A 100 12.59 6.63 -0.77
C THR A 100 11.16 6.95 -1.19
N PHE A 101 10.71 6.39 -2.32
CA PHE A 101 9.45 6.76 -2.94
C PHE A 101 8.79 5.63 -3.73
N PHE A 102 7.50 5.80 -4.02
CA PHE A 102 6.75 4.98 -4.95
C PHE A 102 6.75 5.61 -6.33
N GLU A 103 6.83 4.77 -7.36
CA GLU A 103 6.65 5.11 -8.77
C GLU A 103 5.50 4.28 -9.34
N LYS A 104 4.67 4.86 -10.22
CA LYS A 104 3.57 4.20 -10.94
C LYS A 104 2.48 3.65 -10.03
N LYS A 105 2.82 2.89 -9.01
CA LYS A 105 1.88 2.32 -8.05
C LYS A 105 2.54 2.06 -6.70
N GLY A 106 1.74 2.14 -5.65
CA GLY A 106 2.14 1.78 -4.29
C GLY A 106 0.99 1.14 -3.53
N GLN A 107 1.32 0.48 -2.44
CA GLN A 107 0.35 -0.05 -1.48
C GLN A 107 0.87 0.16 -0.07
N ILE A 108 -0.03 0.56 0.81
CA ILE A 108 0.23 0.71 2.24
C ILE A 108 -0.80 -0.12 2.98
N GLN A 109 -0.38 -0.87 3.97
CA GLN A 109 -1.25 -1.70 4.79
C GLN A 109 -1.02 -1.44 6.27
N GLN A 110 -2.10 -1.22 7.00
CA GLN A 110 -2.09 -1.13 8.45
C GLN A 110 -3.02 -2.17 9.05
N GLU A 111 -2.47 -3.02 9.88
CA GLU A 111 -3.25 -3.93 10.70
C GLU A 111 -3.71 -3.24 11.97
N ILE A 112 -4.97 -3.47 12.35
CA ILE A 112 -5.58 -2.91 13.56
C ILE A 112 -6.35 -3.97 14.33
N THR A 113 -6.46 -3.76 15.65
CA THR A 113 -7.35 -4.53 16.52
C THR A 113 -8.41 -3.60 17.11
N ILE A 114 -9.68 -3.85 16.79
CA ILE A 114 -10.83 -3.09 17.31
C ILE A 114 -11.02 -3.43 18.78
N THR A 115 -11.11 -2.39 19.61
CA THR A 115 -11.36 -2.49 21.07
C THR A 115 -12.76 -2.01 21.45
N ASN A 116 -13.38 -1.15 20.63
CA ASN A 116 -14.74 -0.69 20.82
C ASN A 116 -15.70 -1.42 19.87
N PRO A 117 -16.55 -2.36 20.35
CA PRO A 117 -17.47 -3.10 19.48
C PRO A 117 -18.58 -2.23 18.84
N LYS A 118 -18.72 -0.97 19.29
CA LYS A 118 -19.69 -0.01 18.72
C LYS A 118 -19.05 0.85 17.62
N LEU A 119 -17.78 0.65 17.29
CA LEU A 119 -17.12 1.42 16.25
C LEU A 119 -17.73 1.06 14.89
N THR A 120 -18.19 2.07 14.17
CA THR A 120 -18.82 1.93 12.85
C THR A 120 -17.91 2.37 11.70
N GLU A 121 -16.90 3.20 11.97
CA GLU A 121 -16.01 3.73 10.96
C GLU A 121 -14.61 4.01 11.52
N ILE A 122 -13.62 3.92 10.63
CA ILE A 122 -12.22 4.28 10.90
C ILE A 122 -11.87 5.44 9.98
N LYS A 123 -11.33 6.54 10.55
CA LYS A 123 -10.92 7.73 9.81
C LYS A 123 -9.41 7.85 9.80
N VAL A 124 -8.83 8.01 8.62
CA VAL A 124 -7.39 8.10 8.40
C VAL A 124 -7.08 9.27 7.48
N ASP A 125 -6.14 10.11 7.89
CA ASP A 125 -5.63 11.19 7.07
C ASP A 125 -4.20 10.89 6.66
N PHE A 126 -3.92 11.13 5.40
CA PHE A 126 -2.59 11.12 4.82
C PHE A 126 -2.18 12.55 4.46
N ASN A 127 -1.00 12.96 4.95
CA ASN A 127 -0.30 14.13 4.47
C ASN A 127 0.94 13.63 3.73
N TYR A 128 1.09 14.00 2.47
CA TYR A 128 2.17 13.50 1.65
C TYR A 128 2.60 14.50 0.58
N GLN A 129 3.79 14.30 0.06
CA GLN A 129 4.30 15.07 -1.03
C GLN A 129 4.44 14.19 -2.28
N VAL A 130 4.04 14.73 -3.42
CA VAL A 130 4.30 14.15 -4.74
C VAL A 130 5.10 15.13 -5.57
N CYS A 131 6.16 14.66 -6.20
CA CYS A 131 7.07 15.50 -6.98
C CYS A 131 7.33 14.93 -8.38
N LYS A 132 7.50 15.84 -9.34
CA LYS A 132 8.08 15.60 -10.64
C LYS A 132 9.13 16.69 -10.88
N GLU A 133 8.81 17.78 -11.55
CA GLU A 133 9.64 18.97 -11.65
C GLU A 133 9.38 19.94 -10.49
N VAL A 134 8.18 19.87 -9.95
CA VAL A 134 7.71 20.60 -8.77
C VAL A 134 7.11 19.64 -7.77
N CYS A 135 7.13 20.03 -6.51
CA CYS A 135 6.54 19.25 -5.42
C CYS A 135 5.18 19.83 -5.02
N ILE A 136 4.20 18.96 -4.80
CA ILE A 136 2.85 19.29 -4.38
C ILE A 136 2.60 18.62 -3.04
N ASN A 137 2.19 19.39 -2.03
CA ASN A 137 1.72 18.87 -0.77
C ASN A 137 0.23 18.53 -0.90
N VAL A 138 -0.12 17.31 -0.52
CA VAL A 138 -1.48 16.80 -0.64
C VAL A 138 -1.95 16.27 0.71
N GLU A 139 -3.17 16.66 1.10
CA GLU A 139 -3.90 16.05 2.19
C GLU A 139 -5.02 15.18 1.62
N LYS A 140 -5.13 13.93 2.11
CA LYS A 140 -6.15 12.98 1.66
C LYS A 140 -6.79 12.30 2.86
N ASN A 141 -8.14 12.31 2.89
CA ASN A 141 -8.91 11.73 3.98
C ASN A 141 -9.56 10.43 3.50
N PHE A 142 -9.48 9.39 4.33
CA PHE A 142 -10.08 8.09 4.07
C PHE A 142 -11.03 7.71 5.20
N THR A 143 -12.14 7.08 4.84
CA THR A 143 -13.09 6.51 5.79
C THR A 143 -13.36 5.06 5.42
N PHE A 144 -13.18 4.16 6.39
CA PHE A 144 -13.51 2.74 6.27
C PHE A 144 -14.75 2.45 7.11
N SER A 145 -15.78 1.90 6.48
CA SER A 145 -16.99 1.48 7.16
C SER A 145 -16.86 0.03 7.64
N ILE A 146 -16.94 -0.20 8.94
CA ILE A 146 -16.82 -1.55 9.54
C ILE A 146 -18.09 -2.37 9.30
N SER A 147 -19.26 -1.74 9.27
CA SER A 147 -20.55 -2.39 9.04
C SER A 147 -20.67 -3.07 7.66
N ALA A 148 -19.88 -2.64 6.68
CA ALA A 148 -19.89 -3.21 5.32
C ALA A 148 -19.20 -4.58 5.23
N VAL A 149 -18.27 -4.89 6.13
CA VAL A 149 -17.46 -6.13 6.08
C VAL A 149 -18.21 -7.33 6.64
N THR A 150 -19.19 -7.12 7.50
CA THR A 150 -19.99 -8.20 8.11
C THR A 150 -20.93 -8.88 7.10
N LYS A 151 -21.19 -8.27 5.94
CA LYS A 151 -22.11 -8.78 4.93
C LYS A 151 -21.48 -9.70 3.87
N THR A 152 -20.16 -9.83 3.82
CA THR A 152 -19.49 -10.59 2.74
C THR A 152 -19.08 -12.02 3.12
N THR A 153 -19.36 -12.47 4.34
CA THR A 153 -18.99 -13.83 4.80
C THR A 153 -20.21 -14.76 4.94
N SER A 154 -21.28 -14.56 4.16
CA SER A 154 -22.40 -15.48 4.15
C SER A 154 -22.88 -15.70 2.71
N VAL A 155 -22.10 -16.46 1.96
CA VAL A 155 -22.62 -17.30 0.88
C VAL A 155 -22.13 -18.71 1.17
N VAL A 156 -22.79 -19.35 2.12
CA VAL A 156 -22.82 -20.81 2.20
C VAL A 156 -23.67 -21.24 1.00
N ALA A 157 -23.05 -21.92 0.06
CA ALA A 157 -23.74 -22.67 -0.96
C ALA A 157 -24.68 -23.66 -0.26
N THR A 158 -25.97 -23.39 -0.33
CA THR A 158 -26.98 -24.41 -0.08
C THR A 158 -26.97 -25.33 -1.30
N ASP A 159 -26.48 -26.52 -1.06
CA ASP A 159 -26.53 -27.66 -1.94
C ASP A 159 -28.01 -28.04 -2.14
N ASP A 160 -28.55 -27.73 -3.33
CA ASP A 160 -29.86 -28.19 -3.71
C ASP A 160 -29.70 -29.50 -4.48
N LEU A 161 -30.03 -30.59 -3.79
CA LEU A 161 -30.16 -31.95 -4.31
C LEU A 161 -31.12 -31.97 -5.50
N ILE A 162 -30.57 -32.17 -6.70
CA ILE A 162 -31.34 -32.69 -7.80
C ILE A 162 -30.91 -34.15 -8.04
N THR A 163 -31.77 -35.03 -7.58
CA THR A 163 -31.83 -36.45 -7.94
C THR A 163 -32.17 -36.55 -9.42
N ILE A 164 -31.31 -37.13 -10.22
CA ILE A 164 -31.71 -37.76 -11.51
C ILE A 164 -31.08 -39.14 -11.60
N ASP A 165 -31.96 -40.07 -11.81
CA ASP A 165 -31.88 -41.53 -11.87
C ASP A 165 -31.08 -42.03 -13.08
N SER A 166 -30.40 -43.15 -12.85
CA SER A 166 -30.01 -44.26 -13.71
C SER A 166 -29.64 -44.05 -15.19
N ALA A 167 -28.40 -44.41 -15.54
CA ALA A 167 -28.12 -45.49 -16.50
C ALA A 167 -26.60 -45.81 -16.58
N LYS A 168 -26.23 -46.94 -16.11
CA LYS A 168 -25.38 -48.05 -16.52
C LYS A 168 -24.54 -47.83 -17.80
N VAL A 169 -23.24 -48.15 -17.74
CA VAL A 169 -22.51 -49.14 -18.57
C VAL A 169 -20.99 -49.05 -18.35
N ASP A 170 -20.45 -50.13 -17.86
CA ASP A 170 -19.20 -50.90 -18.06
C ASP A 170 -17.81 -50.22 -18.30
N THR A 171 -16.95 -50.56 -17.38
CA THR A 171 -15.67 -51.31 -17.48
C THR A 171 -14.69 -51.00 -18.61
N VAL A 172 -13.47 -50.56 -18.25
CA VAL A 172 -12.22 -51.24 -18.63
C VAL A 172 -11.08 -50.82 -17.68
N VAL A 173 -10.44 -51.83 -17.14
CA VAL A 173 -9.19 -51.89 -16.38
C VAL A 173 -7.99 -51.65 -17.31
N SER A 174 -7.03 -50.85 -16.92
CA SER A 174 -5.62 -51.29 -17.13
C SER A 174 -4.65 -50.55 -16.19
N GLN A 175 -3.88 -51.36 -15.54
CA GLN A 175 -2.77 -51.08 -14.63
C GLN A 175 -1.52 -50.61 -15.36
N THR A 176 -0.58 -50.15 -14.56
CA THR A 176 0.88 -50.19 -14.67
C THR A 176 1.50 -48.82 -14.89
N GLY A 177 2.36 -48.32 -14.05
CA GLY A 177 3.64 -48.69 -13.62
C GLY A 177 4.32 -47.64 -12.73
N ILE A 178 4.91 -48.13 -11.71
CA ILE A 178 5.81 -47.49 -10.76
C ILE A 178 7.15 -47.15 -11.44
N THR A 179 7.70 -45.96 -11.21
CA THR A 179 9.16 -45.80 -11.18
C THR A 179 9.55 -44.69 -10.19
N LYS A 180 10.14 -45.14 -9.09
CA LYS A 180 10.99 -44.35 -8.19
C LYS A 180 12.29 -44.05 -8.97
N THR A 181 12.76 -42.83 -8.85
CA THR A 181 14.20 -42.58 -9.05
C THR A 181 14.62 -41.57 -7.96
N GLU A 182 15.36 -42.12 -7.04
CA GLU A 182 16.17 -41.51 -5.99
C GLU A 182 17.53 -41.23 -6.62
N VAL A 183 18.04 -40.01 -6.54
CA VAL A 183 19.46 -39.67 -6.75
C VAL A 183 19.76 -38.46 -5.88
N ASP A 184 20.33 -38.71 -4.77
CA ASP A 184 21.71 -38.58 -4.29
C ASP A 184 22.24 -37.13 -4.22
N ILE A 185 22.53 -36.74 -2.97
CA ILE A 185 23.24 -35.55 -2.52
C ILE A 185 24.75 -35.81 -2.64
N PRO A 186 25.54 -34.79 -2.93
CA PRO A 186 26.81 -34.70 -2.21
C PRO A 186 26.95 -33.42 -1.43
N GLU A 187 27.02 -33.62 -0.14
CA GLU A 187 27.65 -32.78 0.88
C GLU A 187 29.09 -32.43 0.50
N LYS A 188 29.45 -31.19 0.53
CA LYS A 188 30.84 -30.78 0.72
C LYS A 188 30.97 -29.62 1.67
N ALA A 189 31.37 -29.97 2.85
CA ALA A 189 31.88 -29.08 3.88
C ALA A 189 33.14 -28.32 3.41
N GLY A 190 33.23 -27.08 3.75
CA GLY A 190 34.41 -26.26 3.62
C GLY A 190 34.45 -25.26 4.78
N THR A 191 35.20 -25.64 5.77
CA THR A 191 35.47 -24.96 7.05
C THR A 191 36.42 -23.77 6.88
N LEU A 192 36.23 -22.78 7.80
CA LEU A 192 37.21 -21.79 8.31
C LEU A 192 37.68 -20.65 7.39
N ASP A 193 37.44 -19.41 7.79
CA ASP A 193 38.41 -18.71 8.63
C ASP A 193 37.80 -17.47 9.29
N SER A 194 37.98 -17.44 10.58
CA SER A 194 37.68 -16.32 11.47
C SER A 194 38.91 -15.41 11.54
N LYS A 195 38.70 -14.09 11.35
CA LYS A 195 39.63 -13.14 11.99
C LYS A 195 38.96 -11.82 12.31
N PRO A 196 39.01 -11.36 13.54
CA PRO A 196 38.53 -10.06 13.98
C PRO A 196 39.67 -9.05 13.98
N ALA A 197 39.35 -7.81 13.76
CA ALA A 197 40.10 -6.62 14.19
C ALA A 197 39.55 -5.41 13.44
N THR A 198 39.37 -4.27 13.95
CA THR A 198 40.11 -3.56 14.97
C THR A 198 39.31 -2.32 15.34
N LYS A 199 39.12 -2.11 16.61
CA LYS A 199 38.78 -0.79 17.19
C LYS A 199 39.91 0.18 16.93
N ARG A 200 39.57 1.35 16.44
CA ARG A 200 40.31 2.64 16.63
C ARG A 200 39.29 3.70 16.23
N GLY A 201 38.96 4.64 17.07
CA GLY A 201 39.63 5.33 18.11
C GLY A 201 39.14 6.74 18.05
N LEU A 202 38.50 7.16 19.15
CA LEU A 202 38.25 8.54 19.55
C LEU A 202 39.31 9.53 19.06
N TRP A 203 38.87 10.73 18.66
CA TRP A 203 39.46 12.05 19.01
C TRP A 203 38.54 13.07 18.35
N SER A 204 37.59 13.71 19.00
CA SER A 204 37.68 14.93 19.78
C SER A 204 38.72 15.92 19.25
N ILE A 205 38.24 17.08 18.79
CA ILE A 205 38.86 18.42 19.04
C ILE A 205 37.87 19.44 18.40
N PHE A 206 37.29 20.19 19.25
CA PHE A 206 37.15 21.63 19.44
C PHE A 206 37.83 22.51 18.36
N PHE A 207 37.08 23.33 17.68
CA PHE A 207 37.04 24.81 17.74
C PHE A 207 35.75 25.29 17.12
#